data_27e7d47f24126b72f2d5e3f19ae9ef48
#
_entry.id   27e7d47f24126b72f2d5e3f19ae9ef48
#
_cell.length_a   1.000
_cell.length_b   1.000
_cell.length_c   1.000
_cell.angle_alpha   90.00
_cell.angle_beta   90.00
_cell.angle_gamma   90.00
#
_symmetry.space_group_name_H-M   'P 1'
#
loop_
_entity.id
_entity.type
_entity.pdbx_description
1 polymer ?
#
loop_
_entity_poly.entity_id
_entity_poly.type
_entity_poly.pdbx_seq_one_letter_code
_entity_poly.pdbx_strand_id
1 'polypeptide(L)'
;LTLGLGEAAHTVSRQALLLEEFLGREAAAGQLEDLKSRLRPATQPILLHGHCHQKAFDAVRPILDVIRLIPGAMPELIESSCCGMAGTFGYEARHIEVSMQMAELSLLPAVRNQPDALIVADGTSCRHQIRDGAQREAVHVARLLADHLGR
;
A
#
# COMPACT_ATOMS: atom_id res chain seq x y z
N LEU A 1 13.00 18.46 8.13
CA LEU A 1 14.25 18.08 8.81
C LEU A 1 15.38 18.11 7.80
N THR A 2 15.93 19.28 7.58
CA THR A 2 17.03 19.46 6.63
C THR A 2 18.33 19.41 7.40
N LEU A 3 19.05 18.32 7.24
CA LEU A 3 20.39 18.15 7.81
C LEU A 3 21.44 19.01 7.10
N GLY A 4 21.05 19.93 6.22
CA GLY A 4 21.99 20.83 5.51
C GLY A 4 23.07 20.13 4.69
N LEU A 5 22.76 18.95 4.13
CA LEU A 5 23.73 18.08 3.45
C LEU A 5 24.10 18.53 2.02
N GLY A 6 23.62 19.70 1.58
CA GLY A 6 23.98 20.30 0.30
C GLY A 6 23.40 19.61 -0.95
N GLU A 7 23.86 20.02 -2.13
CA GLU A 7 23.32 19.59 -3.45
C GLU A 7 23.45 18.08 -3.71
N ALA A 8 24.51 17.43 -3.21
CA ALA A 8 24.67 15.99 -3.37
C ALA A 8 23.51 15.21 -2.71
N ALA A 9 23.07 15.64 -1.51
CA ALA A 9 21.96 15.03 -0.83
C ALA A 9 20.62 15.30 -1.54
N HIS A 10 20.42 16.48 -2.11
CA HIS A 10 19.26 16.78 -2.94
C HIS A 10 19.21 15.90 -4.19
N THR A 11 20.36 15.63 -4.82
CA THR A 11 20.44 14.73 -5.97
C THR A 11 20.06 13.31 -5.59
N VAL A 12 20.58 12.78 -4.48
CA VAL A 12 20.21 11.46 -3.98
C VAL A 12 18.72 11.40 -3.64
N SER A 13 18.20 12.40 -2.95
CA SER A 13 16.77 12.46 -2.58
C SER A 13 15.83 12.41 -3.79
N ARG A 14 16.20 13.08 -4.89
CA ARG A 14 15.41 13.03 -6.14
C ARG A 14 15.44 11.67 -6.82
N GLN A 15 16.44 10.83 -6.54
CA GLN A 15 16.59 9.50 -7.11
C GLN A 15 16.12 8.37 -6.18
N ALA A 16 15.92 8.66 -4.89
CA ALA A 16 15.42 7.70 -3.92
C ALA A 16 13.89 7.66 -4.01
N LEU A 17 13.38 6.64 -4.67
CA LEU A 17 11.95 6.45 -4.93
C LEU A 17 11.46 5.15 -4.30
N LEU A 18 10.24 5.15 -3.84
CA LEU A 18 9.51 3.92 -3.60
C LEU A 18 9.20 3.24 -4.94
N LEU A 19 8.99 1.91 -4.92
CA LEU A 19 8.67 1.15 -6.14
C LEU A 19 7.48 1.75 -6.89
N GLU A 20 6.42 2.08 -6.19
CA GLU A 20 5.20 2.66 -6.74
C GLU A 20 5.40 4.07 -7.30
N GLU A 21 6.27 4.87 -6.70
CA GLU A 21 6.64 6.18 -7.24
C GLU A 21 7.42 6.04 -8.54
N PHE A 22 8.36 5.10 -8.59
CA PHE A 22 9.12 4.78 -9.80
C PHE A 22 8.18 4.30 -10.91
N LEU A 23 7.36 3.29 -10.64
CA LEU A 23 6.42 2.75 -11.63
C LEU A 23 5.40 3.80 -12.08
N GLY A 24 4.93 4.66 -11.17
CA GLY A 24 4.03 5.76 -11.52
C GLY A 24 4.67 6.76 -12.49
N ARG A 25 5.96 7.11 -12.28
CA ARG A 25 6.71 7.97 -13.21
C ARG A 25 6.89 7.32 -14.57
N GLU A 26 7.30 6.04 -14.61
CA GLU A 26 7.49 5.30 -15.85
C GLU A 26 6.16 5.14 -16.61
N ALA A 27 5.06 4.92 -15.90
CA ALA A 27 3.72 4.87 -16.50
C ALA A 27 3.32 6.20 -17.13
N ALA A 28 3.55 7.31 -16.41
CA ALA A 28 3.26 8.66 -16.91
C ALA A 28 4.12 9.03 -18.14
N ALA A 29 5.33 8.47 -18.22
CA ALA A 29 6.23 8.62 -19.37
C ALA A 29 5.91 7.63 -20.52
N GLY A 30 4.89 6.77 -20.40
CA GLY A 30 4.53 5.79 -21.42
C GLY A 30 5.51 4.61 -21.55
N GLN A 31 6.38 4.40 -20.56
CA GLN A 31 7.43 3.37 -20.60
C GLN A 31 6.93 1.98 -20.17
N LEU A 32 5.68 1.86 -19.70
CA LEU A 32 5.14 0.60 -19.16
C LEU A 32 4.09 -0.06 -20.05
N GLU A 33 4.02 0.27 -21.33
CA GLU A 33 2.99 -0.31 -22.24
C GLU A 33 3.19 -1.82 -22.44
N ASP A 34 4.43 -2.31 -22.52
CA ASP A 34 4.72 -3.75 -22.56
C ASP A 34 4.25 -4.44 -21.26
N LEU A 35 4.57 -3.85 -20.10
CA LEU A 35 4.11 -4.37 -18.81
C LEU A 35 2.57 -4.44 -18.76
N LYS A 36 1.88 -3.35 -19.14
CA LYS A 36 0.41 -3.29 -19.16
C LYS A 36 -0.19 -4.38 -20.04
N SER A 37 0.39 -4.61 -21.22
CA SER A 37 -0.08 -5.62 -22.17
C SER A 37 -0.01 -7.05 -21.63
N ARG A 38 0.84 -7.28 -20.64
CA ARG A 38 1.07 -8.58 -20.00
C ARG A 38 0.26 -8.78 -18.72
N LEU A 39 -0.38 -7.73 -18.21
CA LEU A 39 -1.20 -7.83 -16.99
C LEU A 39 -2.57 -8.43 -17.31
N ARG A 40 -2.94 -9.45 -16.56
CA ARG A 40 -4.29 -10.04 -16.59
C ARG A 40 -5.28 -9.12 -15.88
N PRO A 41 -6.53 -9.04 -16.35
CA PRO A 41 -7.55 -8.21 -15.72
C PRO A 41 -7.81 -8.56 -14.26
N ALA A 42 -8.16 -7.55 -13.46
CA ALA A 42 -8.65 -7.75 -12.12
C ALA A 42 -10.05 -8.40 -12.16
N THR A 43 -10.26 -9.40 -11.31
CA THR A 43 -11.54 -10.12 -11.20
C THR A 43 -12.25 -9.87 -9.88
N GLN A 44 -11.62 -9.17 -8.95
CA GLN A 44 -12.12 -8.88 -7.61
C GLN A 44 -11.99 -7.39 -7.31
N PRO A 45 -12.83 -6.83 -6.45
CA PRO A 45 -12.60 -5.50 -5.88
C PRO A 45 -11.25 -5.44 -5.17
N ILE A 46 -10.62 -4.28 -5.19
CA ILE A 46 -9.31 -4.06 -4.55
C ILE A 46 -9.47 -2.98 -3.50
N LEU A 47 -9.15 -3.30 -2.25
CA LEU A 47 -9.07 -2.35 -1.15
C LEU A 47 -7.61 -2.00 -0.87
N LEU A 48 -7.30 -0.72 -0.84
CA LEU A 48 -5.98 -0.22 -0.47
C LEU A 48 -5.98 0.39 0.93
N HIS A 49 -5.12 -0.12 1.81
CA HIS A 49 -4.75 0.56 3.04
C HIS A 49 -3.40 1.27 2.86
N GLY A 50 -3.41 2.59 2.78
CA GLY A 50 -2.18 3.39 2.74
C GLY A 50 -1.43 3.34 4.09
N HIS A 51 -0.14 3.05 4.06
CA HIS A 51 0.70 3.12 5.24
C HIS A 51 0.79 4.57 5.77
N CYS A 52 0.88 4.76 7.09
CA CYS A 52 0.90 6.10 7.69
C CYS A 52 2.04 6.99 7.16
N HIS A 53 3.23 6.42 6.88
CA HIS A 53 4.32 7.13 6.22
C HIS A 53 3.94 7.58 4.81
N GLN A 54 3.34 6.72 4.01
CA GLN A 54 2.89 7.06 2.66
C GLN A 54 1.86 8.20 2.69
N LYS A 55 0.93 8.16 3.65
CA LYS A 55 -0.04 9.23 3.87
C LYS A 55 0.63 10.55 4.27
N ALA A 56 1.63 10.49 5.16
CA ALA A 56 2.33 11.67 5.64
C ALA A 56 3.15 12.39 4.55
N PHE A 57 3.59 11.67 3.51
CA PHE A 57 4.40 12.19 2.41
C PHE A 57 3.64 12.25 1.07
N ASP A 58 2.31 12.15 1.09
CA ASP A 58 1.44 12.14 -0.09
C ASP A 58 1.81 11.05 -1.13
N ALA A 59 2.35 9.93 -0.65
CA ALA A 59 2.81 8.82 -1.47
C ALA A 59 1.76 7.70 -1.65
N VAL A 60 0.50 7.93 -1.29
CA VAL A 60 -0.60 6.97 -1.51
C VAL A 60 -1.08 6.99 -2.96
N ARG A 61 -1.08 8.17 -3.60
CA ARG A 61 -1.55 8.32 -4.98
C ARG A 61 -0.77 7.45 -5.97
N PRO A 62 0.57 7.38 -5.93
CA PRO A 62 1.35 6.48 -6.78
C PRO A 62 0.92 5.01 -6.68
N ILE A 63 0.53 4.53 -5.49
CA ILE A 63 0.06 3.15 -5.32
C ILE A 63 -1.25 2.93 -6.09
N LEU A 64 -2.20 3.87 -5.96
CA LEU A 64 -3.46 3.80 -6.69
C LEU A 64 -3.23 3.80 -8.20
N ASP A 65 -2.31 4.63 -8.68
CA ASP A 65 -1.99 4.73 -10.11
C ASP A 65 -1.34 3.44 -10.62
N VAL A 66 -0.45 2.83 -9.82
CA VAL A 66 0.16 1.53 -10.13
C VAL A 66 -0.88 0.39 -10.15
N ILE A 67 -1.82 0.36 -9.20
CA ILE A 67 -2.89 -0.64 -9.21
C ILE A 67 -3.75 -0.50 -10.48
N ARG A 68 -4.02 0.73 -10.93
CA ARG A 68 -4.78 1.01 -12.16
C ARG A 68 -4.08 0.59 -13.46
N LEU A 69 -2.80 0.20 -13.41
CA LEU A 69 -2.15 -0.44 -14.55
C LEU A 69 -2.77 -1.80 -14.88
N ILE A 70 -3.36 -2.46 -13.87
CA ILE A 70 -4.06 -3.74 -14.03
C ILE A 70 -5.40 -3.46 -14.74
N PRO A 71 -5.68 -4.08 -15.89
CA PRO A 71 -6.92 -3.83 -16.62
C PRO A 71 -8.16 -4.08 -15.75
N GLY A 72 -9.09 -3.14 -15.75
CA GLY A 72 -10.33 -3.23 -14.97
C GLY A 72 -10.18 -3.05 -13.45
N ALA A 73 -8.97 -2.81 -12.94
CA ALA A 73 -8.80 -2.53 -11.52
C ALA A 73 -9.36 -1.16 -11.13
N MET A 74 -10.23 -1.16 -10.14
CA MET A 74 -10.80 0.04 -9.52
C MET A 74 -10.48 0.01 -8.02
N PRO A 75 -9.27 0.44 -7.61
CA PRO A 75 -8.90 0.40 -6.20
C PRO A 75 -9.69 1.42 -5.39
N GLU A 76 -10.20 0.97 -4.25
CA GLU A 76 -10.84 1.81 -3.24
C GLU A 76 -9.86 2.04 -2.08
N LEU A 77 -9.63 3.29 -1.74
CA LEU A 77 -8.80 3.65 -0.59
C LEU A 77 -9.61 3.54 0.70
N ILE A 78 -9.13 2.74 1.65
CA ILE A 78 -9.72 2.68 2.99
C ILE A 78 -9.44 3.99 3.73
N GLU A 79 -10.50 4.70 4.08
CA GLU A 79 -10.43 5.90 4.90
C GLU A 79 -10.07 5.52 6.35
N SER A 80 -8.77 5.42 6.61
CA SER A 80 -8.22 5.06 7.92
C SER A 80 -7.04 5.95 8.28
N SER A 81 -6.83 6.22 9.57
CA SER A 81 -5.65 6.97 10.05
C SER A 81 -4.42 6.07 10.10
N CYS A 82 -4.38 5.16 11.06
CA CYS A 82 -3.29 4.23 11.31
C CYS A 82 -3.83 2.80 11.46
N CYS A 83 -2.99 1.80 11.16
CA CYS A 83 -3.34 0.41 11.47
C CYS A 83 -3.17 0.05 12.95
N GLY A 84 -2.67 0.97 13.79
CA GLY A 84 -2.44 0.74 15.21
C GLY A 84 -1.06 0.17 15.56
N MET A 85 -0.32 -0.37 14.59
CA MET A 85 0.96 -1.05 14.87
C MET A 85 2.11 -0.10 15.20
N ALA A 86 2.15 1.11 14.58
CA ALA A 86 3.15 2.14 14.83
C ALA A 86 4.59 1.59 15.02
N GLY A 87 5.11 0.95 13.97
CA GLY A 87 6.40 0.26 14.03
C GLY A 87 6.34 -1.00 14.90
N THR A 88 7.03 -1.00 16.02
CA THR A 88 7.07 -2.13 16.98
C THR A 88 6.01 -2.04 18.07
N PHE A 89 5.32 -0.91 18.22
CA PHE A 89 4.38 -0.64 19.31
C PHE A 89 3.33 -1.75 19.46
N GLY A 90 2.67 -2.14 18.39
CA GLY A 90 1.61 -3.16 18.42
C GLY A 90 2.12 -4.59 18.58
N TYR A 91 3.44 -4.83 18.54
CA TYR A 91 4.02 -6.14 18.84
C TYR A 91 4.33 -6.34 20.33
N GLU A 92 4.31 -5.27 21.12
CA GLU A 92 4.52 -5.39 22.56
C GLU A 92 3.24 -5.80 23.27
N ALA A 93 3.29 -6.84 24.10
CA ALA A 93 2.13 -7.41 24.78
C ALA A 93 1.28 -6.36 25.53
N ARG A 94 1.93 -5.37 26.15
CA ARG A 94 1.25 -4.27 26.87
C ARG A 94 0.48 -3.31 25.96
N HIS A 95 0.73 -3.31 24.65
CA HIS A 95 0.14 -2.38 23.70
C HIS A 95 -0.86 -3.04 22.73
N ILE A 96 -0.98 -4.36 22.72
CA ILE A 96 -1.82 -5.10 21.78
C ILE A 96 -3.26 -4.59 21.82
N GLU A 97 -3.83 -4.38 23.01
CA GLU A 97 -5.21 -3.94 23.15
C GLU A 97 -5.43 -2.56 22.51
N VAL A 98 -4.58 -1.59 22.81
CA VAL A 98 -4.66 -0.24 22.22
C VAL A 98 -4.42 -0.28 20.72
N SER A 99 -3.45 -1.07 20.26
CA SER A 99 -3.17 -1.26 18.84
C SER A 99 -4.38 -1.81 18.09
N MET A 100 -5.04 -2.81 18.64
CA MET A 100 -6.26 -3.39 18.05
C MET A 100 -7.43 -2.41 18.08
N GLN A 101 -7.64 -1.67 19.17
CA GLN A 101 -8.67 -0.63 19.26
C GLN A 101 -8.47 0.44 18.18
N MET A 102 -7.23 0.87 17.90
CA MET A 102 -6.93 1.80 16.82
C MET A 102 -7.30 1.23 15.45
N ALA A 103 -6.98 -0.04 15.20
CA ALA A 103 -7.33 -0.70 13.93
C ALA A 103 -8.84 -0.87 13.77
N GLU A 104 -9.58 -1.07 14.87
CA GLU A 104 -11.04 -1.22 14.88
C GLU A 104 -11.78 0.09 14.60
N LEU A 105 -11.12 1.26 14.68
CA LEU A 105 -11.78 2.52 14.36
C LEU A 105 -12.25 2.60 12.90
N SER A 106 -11.52 1.99 11.97
CA SER A 106 -11.86 2.06 10.54
C SER A 106 -11.29 0.92 9.71
N LEU A 107 -10.01 0.55 9.90
CA LEU A 107 -9.32 -0.41 9.03
C LEU A 107 -9.98 -1.79 9.04
N LEU A 108 -10.09 -2.40 10.21
CA LEU A 108 -10.60 -3.77 10.31
C LEU A 108 -12.08 -3.90 9.93
N PRO A 109 -12.97 -2.96 10.33
CA PRO A 109 -14.34 -2.95 9.83
C PRO A 109 -14.43 -2.84 8.30
N ALA A 110 -13.66 -1.96 7.67
CA ALA A 110 -13.65 -1.82 6.21
C ALA A 110 -13.24 -3.12 5.53
N VAL A 111 -12.20 -3.79 6.03
CA VAL A 111 -11.74 -5.09 5.50
C VAL A 111 -12.79 -6.18 5.65
N ARG A 112 -13.47 -6.25 6.80
CA ARG A 112 -14.50 -7.26 7.05
C ARG A 112 -15.78 -7.05 6.23
N ASN A 113 -16.12 -5.78 5.95
CA ASN A 113 -17.31 -5.43 5.18
C ASN A 113 -17.19 -5.78 3.70
N GLN A 114 -15.98 -6.07 3.20
CA GLN A 114 -15.75 -6.46 1.81
C GLN A 114 -15.04 -7.83 1.74
N PRO A 115 -15.74 -8.94 2.03
CA PRO A 115 -15.13 -10.26 2.15
C PRO A 115 -14.48 -10.76 0.86
N ASP A 116 -14.97 -10.33 -0.29
CA ASP A 116 -14.49 -10.76 -1.61
C ASP A 116 -13.38 -9.85 -2.16
N ALA A 117 -13.07 -8.74 -1.49
CA ALA A 117 -12.05 -7.82 -1.96
C ALA A 117 -10.63 -8.36 -1.69
N LEU A 118 -9.72 -8.09 -2.62
CA LEU A 118 -8.30 -8.27 -2.44
C LEU A 118 -7.74 -7.08 -1.66
N ILE A 119 -7.03 -7.34 -0.57
CA ILE A 119 -6.51 -6.30 0.30
C ILE A 119 -5.07 -5.99 -0.07
N VAL A 120 -4.77 -4.72 -0.30
CA VAL A 120 -3.42 -4.23 -0.58
C VAL A 120 -2.96 -3.34 0.57
N ALA A 121 -1.79 -3.64 1.10
CA ALA A 121 -1.12 -2.84 2.13
C ALA A 121 0.40 -3.03 2.04
N ASP A 122 1.15 -1.96 1.79
CA ASP A 122 2.60 -2.06 1.60
C ASP A 122 3.35 -2.20 2.93
N GLY A 123 2.81 -1.66 4.01
CA GLY A 123 3.40 -1.81 5.34
C GLY A 123 3.31 -3.26 5.86
N THR A 124 4.45 -3.86 6.22
CA THR A 124 4.49 -5.21 6.80
C THR A 124 3.65 -5.31 8.07
N SER A 125 3.80 -4.34 8.98
CA SER A 125 3.02 -4.28 10.21
C SER A 125 1.51 -4.12 9.95
N CYS A 126 1.13 -3.35 8.90
CA CYS A 126 -0.27 -3.23 8.49
C CYS A 126 -0.84 -4.58 8.03
N ARG A 127 -0.08 -5.36 7.25
CA ARG A 127 -0.50 -6.70 6.82
C ARG A 127 -0.68 -7.65 7.99
N HIS A 128 0.24 -7.62 8.98
CA HIS A 128 0.09 -8.41 10.20
C HIS A 128 -1.16 -8.02 10.98
N GLN A 129 -1.41 -6.72 11.17
CA GLN A 129 -2.62 -6.24 11.86
C GLN A 129 -3.90 -6.68 11.16
N ILE A 130 -3.95 -6.61 9.84
CA ILE A 130 -5.11 -7.07 9.04
C ILE A 130 -5.30 -8.57 9.21
N ARG A 131 -4.22 -9.36 9.10
CA ARG A 131 -4.29 -10.81 9.27
C ARG A 131 -4.79 -11.17 10.67
N ASP A 132 -4.20 -10.58 11.71
CA ASP A 132 -4.49 -10.95 13.09
C ASP A 132 -5.85 -10.42 13.56
N GLY A 133 -6.26 -9.22 13.11
CA GLY A 133 -7.52 -8.59 13.53
C GLY A 133 -8.72 -8.91 12.64
N ALA A 134 -8.54 -9.12 11.34
CA ALA A 134 -9.64 -9.42 10.42
C ALA A 134 -9.61 -10.85 9.86
N GLN A 135 -8.59 -11.65 10.18
CA GLN A 135 -8.36 -13.00 9.63
C GLN A 135 -8.33 -13.00 8.09
N ARG A 136 -7.75 -11.94 7.52
CA ARG A 136 -7.64 -11.73 6.08
C ARG A 136 -6.19 -11.49 5.69
N GLU A 137 -5.78 -12.09 4.59
CA GLU A 137 -4.46 -11.80 4.01
C GLU A 137 -4.50 -10.49 3.24
N ALA A 138 -3.41 -9.73 3.38
CA ALA A 138 -3.16 -8.55 2.57
C ALA A 138 -1.82 -8.68 1.86
N VAL A 139 -1.72 -8.15 0.65
CA VAL A 139 -0.51 -8.24 -0.17
C VAL A 139 0.12 -6.86 -0.38
N HIS A 140 1.43 -6.85 -0.64
CA HIS A 140 2.13 -5.65 -1.11
C HIS A 140 1.77 -5.38 -2.58
N VAL A 141 1.77 -4.12 -3.02
CA VAL A 141 1.44 -3.76 -4.41
C VAL A 141 2.34 -4.48 -5.43
N ALA A 142 3.61 -4.68 -5.13
CA ALA A 142 4.52 -5.45 -5.99
C ALA A 142 4.07 -6.90 -6.16
N ARG A 143 3.54 -7.52 -5.11
CA ARG A 143 3.00 -8.87 -5.16
C ARG A 143 1.71 -8.91 -5.97
N LEU A 144 0.84 -7.92 -5.78
CA LEU A 144 -0.37 -7.77 -6.59
C LEU A 144 -0.05 -7.75 -8.09
N LEU A 145 0.92 -6.91 -8.50
CA LEU A 145 1.36 -6.85 -9.91
C LEU A 145 1.92 -8.19 -10.38
N ALA A 146 2.79 -8.82 -9.59
CA ALA A 146 3.38 -10.11 -9.94
C ALA A 146 2.33 -11.21 -10.13
N ASP A 147 1.29 -11.22 -9.30
CA ASP A 147 0.19 -12.18 -9.40
C ASP A 147 -0.70 -11.95 -10.62
N HIS A 148 -0.71 -10.73 -11.17
CA HIS A 148 -1.44 -10.39 -12.39
C HIS A 148 -0.59 -10.53 -13.67
N LEU A 149 0.73 -10.75 -13.57
CA LEU A 149 1.52 -11.01 -14.76
C LEU A 149 1.10 -12.34 -15.42
N GLY A 150 0.81 -12.28 -16.71
CA GLY A 150 0.65 -13.48 -17.54
C GLY A 150 1.99 -14.27 -17.59
N ARG A 151 1.93 -15.55 -17.39
CA ARG A 151 3.07 -16.46 -17.62
C ARG A 151 3.29 -16.63 -19.10
#